data_d93f53a472d72feb8f5f8ccf562b354e
#
_entry.id   d93f53a472d72feb8f5f8ccf562b354e
#
_cell.length_a   1.000
_cell.length_b   1.000
_cell.length_c   1.000
_cell.angle_alpha   90.00
_cell.angle_beta   90.00
_cell.angle_gamma   90.00
#
_symmetry.space_group_name_H-M   'P 1'
#
loop_
_entity.id
_entity.type
_entity.pdbx_description
1 polymer ?
#
loop_
_entity_poly.entity_id
_entity_poly.type
_entity_poly.pdbx_seq_one_letter_code
_entity_poly.pdbx_strand_id
1 'polypeptide(L)'
;MVVKAVRGRRRYIAFTVNPNLTRETLIPKLRALKGDDAPYVIQCSEGWAVIRSSPEKRDGDIALMKSADSDSVPLRTSGTLRTLRDRYGVLKRTRLPARK
;
A
#
# COMPACT_ATOMS: atom_id res chain seq x y z
N MET A 1 17.53 -26.10 -3.16
CA MET A 1 17.04 -25.67 -3.26
C MET A 1 16.72 -24.46 -3.31
N VAL A 2 16.66 -23.75 -3.69
CA VAL A 2 16.54 -22.70 -3.79
C VAL A 2 15.41 -22.07 -3.54
N VAL A 3 15.02 -22.05 -2.62
CA VAL A 3 13.93 -21.54 -2.27
C VAL A 3 13.76 -20.18 -2.30
N LYS A 4 14.74 -19.44 -2.24
CA LYS A 4 14.56 -18.14 -2.17
C LYS A 4 13.98 -17.67 -3.35
N ALA A 5 14.11 -18.25 -4.28
CA ALA A 5 13.61 -17.79 -5.48
C ALA A 5 12.17 -17.60 -5.41
N VAL A 6 11.55 -18.26 -4.51
CA VAL A 6 10.20 -18.17 -4.45
C VAL A 6 9.75 -17.00 -3.74
N ARG A 7 10.63 -16.25 -3.09
CA ARG A 7 10.19 -15.18 -2.39
C ARG A 7 9.69 -14.20 -3.35
N GLY A 8 8.55 -13.96 -3.57
CA GLY A 8 8.00 -13.11 -4.58
C GLY A 8 8.61 -11.73 -4.61
N ARG A 9 8.49 -11.05 -5.70
CA ARG A 9 8.93 -9.70 -5.81
C ARG A 9 7.96 -8.81 -5.10
N ARG A 10 8.46 -7.75 -4.50
CA ARG A 10 7.61 -6.79 -3.85
C ARG A 10 7.24 -5.69 -4.82
N ARG A 11 6.02 -5.22 -4.71
CA ARG A 11 5.56 -4.07 -5.45
C ARG A 11 4.89 -3.13 -4.47
N TYR A 12 5.14 -1.86 -4.64
CA TYR A 12 4.55 -0.85 -3.78
C TYR A 12 3.63 -0.02 -4.64
N ILE A 13 2.41 0.18 -4.19
CA ILE A 13 1.39 0.89 -4.95
C ILE A 13 0.97 2.12 -4.19
N ALA A 14 1.08 3.27 -4.84
CA ALA A 14 0.67 4.54 -4.26
C ALA A 14 -0.77 4.84 -4.67
N PHE A 15 -1.54 5.37 -3.74
CA PHE A 15 -2.93 5.73 -3.97
C PHE A 15 -3.21 7.10 -3.41
N THR A 16 -4.17 7.81 -4.01
CA THR A 16 -4.84 8.89 -3.29
C THR A 16 -6.09 8.28 -2.69
N VAL A 17 -6.41 8.66 -1.47
CA VAL A 17 -7.53 8.08 -0.72
C VAL A 17 -8.29 9.19 0.00
N ASN A 18 -9.34 8.81 0.71
CA ASN A 18 -10.10 9.78 1.50
C ASN A 18 -9.16 10.42 2.53
N PRO A 19 -9.12 11.74 2.64
CA PRO A 19 -8.22 12.42 3.57
C PRO A 19 -8.40 12.01 5.03
N ASN A 20 -9.58 11.52 5.39
CA ASN A 20 -9.84 11.10 6.77
C ASN A 20 -9.39 9.66 7.03
N LEU A 21 -8.97 8.94 6.02
CA LEU A 21 -8.54 7.56 6.19
C LEU A 21 -7.15 7.54 6.81
N THR A 22 -6.96 6.71 7.84
CA THR A 22 -5.66 6.58 8.48
C THR A 22 -5.20 5.14 8.40
N ARG A 23 -3.94 4.91 8.70
CA ARG A 23 -3.40 3.56 8.71
C ARG A 23 -4.14 2.69 9.70
N GLU A 24 -4.46 3.25 10.87
CA GLU A 24 -5.17 2.50 11.92
C GLU A 24 -6.58 2.10 11.51
N THR A 25 -7.22 2.87 10.65
CA THR A 25 -8.56 2.51 10.19
C THR A 25 -8.51 1.66 8.93
N LEU A 26 -7.52 1.85 8.10
CA LEU A 26 -7.42 1.09 6.86
C LEU A 26 -7.05 -0.38 7.11
N ILE A 27 -6.11 -0.64 8.00
CA ILE A 27 -5.68 -2.01 8.27
C ILE A 27 -6.85 -2.92 8.67
N PRO A 28 -7.69 -2.53 9.64
CA PRO A 28 -8.82 -3.38 9.98
C PRO A 28 -9.80 -3.58 8.82
N LYS A 29 -10.00 -2.57 7.99
CA LYS A 29 -10.90 -2.69 6.85
C LYS A 29 -10.38 -3.72 5.87
N LEU A 30 -9.10 -3.69 5.57
CA LEU A 30 -8.51 -4.65 4.64
C LEU A 30 -8.54 -6.06 5.22
N ARG A 31 -8.29 -6.19 6.52
CA ARG A 31 -8.34 -7.50 7.15
C ARG A 31 -9.76 -8.05 7.19
N ALA A 32 -10.74 -7.21 7.35
CA ALA A 32 -12.12 -7.67 7.33
C ALA A 32 -12.50 -8.19 5.95
N LEU A 33 -11.91 -7.65 4.90
CA LEU A 33 -12.22 -8.07 3.55
C LEU A 33 -11.41 -9.27 3.08
N LYS A 34 -10.17 -9.39 3.53
CA LYS A 34 -9.28 -10.40 2.99
C LYS A 34 -8.57 -11.26 4.03
N GLY A 35 -8.75 -10.98 5.29
CA GLY A 35 -8.11 -11.77 6.34
C GLY A 35 -6.60 -11.65 6.31
N ASP A 36 -5.94 -12.77 6.46
CA ASP A 36 -4.48 -12.80 6.54
C ASP A 36 -3.82 -12.48 5.21
N ASP A 37 -4.56 -12.52 4.12
CA ASP A 37 -4.01 -12.20 2.80
C ASP A 37 -4.08 -10.71 2.48
N ALA A 38 -4.53 -9.90 3.41
CA ALA A 38 -4.60 -8.46 3.19
C ALA A 38 -3.20 -7.90 2.98
N PRO A 39 -3.05 -6.93 2.08
CA PRO A 39 -1.74 -6.34 1.84
C PRO A 39 -1.29 -5.52 3.04
N TYR A 40 0.03 -5.39 3.19
CA TYR A 40 0.59 -4.61 4.28
C TYR A 40 0.51 -3.13 3.94
N VAL A 41 -0.01 -2.33 4.86
CA VAL A 41 -0.12 -0.89 4.65
C VAL A 41 1.17 -0.24 5.15
N ILE A 42 1.91 0.35 4.22
CA ILE A 42 3.17 1.02 4.55
C ILE A 42 2.88 2.36 5.22
N GLN A 43 1.98 3.13 4.64
CA GLN A 43 1.61 4.43 5.19
C GLN A 43 0.24 4.82 4.66
N CYS A 44 -0.49 5.62 5.41
CA CYS A 44 -1.79 6.13 4.99
C CYS A 44 -2.10 7.36 5.83
N SER A 45 -2.02 8.53 5.23
CA SER A 45 -2.40 9.76 5.90
C SER A 45 -2.52 10.89 4.88
N GLU A 46 -3.24 11.91 5.24
CA GLU A 46 -3.38 13.13 4.42
C GLU A 46 -3.85 12.88 2.99
N GLY A 47 -4.67 11.86 2.80
CA GLY A 47 -5.20 11.57 1.47
C GLY A 47 -4.29 10.74 0.59
N TRP A 48 -3.22 10.18 1.14
CA TRP A 48 -2.29 9.34 0.39
C TRP A 48 -2.04 8.04 1.12
N ALA A 49 -1.87 6.98 0.37
CA ALA A 49 -1.59 5.67 0.95
C ALA A 49 -0.62 4.89 0.09
N VAL A 50 0.16 4.02 0.71
CA VAL A 50 1.03 3.10 0.00
C VAL A 50 0.86 1.73 0.63
N ILE A 51 0.65 0.72 -0.20
CA ILE A 51 0.57 -0.66 0.27
C ILE A 51 1.66 -1.47 -0.39
N ARG A 52 2.02 -2.58 0.24
CA ARG A 52 2.99 -3.52 -0.31
C ARG A 52 2.22 -4.68 -0.93
N SER A 53 2.52 -4.98 -2.16
CA SER A 53 1.83 -6.04 -2.90
C SER A 53 2.87 -6.91 -3.62
N SER A 54 2.46 -7.61 -4.64
CA SER A 54 3.34 -8.39 -5.50
C SER A 54 2.80 -8.28 -6.91
N PRO A 55 3.58 -8.65 -7.91
CA PRO A 55 3.08 -8.57 -9.29
C PRO A 55 1.81 -9.38 -9.50
N GLU A 56 1.72 -10.55 -8.85
CA GLU A 56 0.56 -11.41 -9.02
C GLU A 56 -0.67 -10.85 -8.31
N LYS A 57 -0.47 -10.15 -7.21
CA LYS A 57 -1.59 -9.66 -6.42
C LYS A 57 -1.97 -8.22 -6.70
N ARG A 58 -1.21 -7.56 -7.56
CA ARG A 58 -1.39 -6.13 -7.78
C ARG A 58 -2.82 -5.74 -8.11
N ASP A 59 -3.41 -6.37 -9.11
CA ASP A 59 -4.75 -5.99 -9.55
C ASP A 59 -5.80 -6.30 -8.50
N GLY A 60 -5.65 -7.42 -7.81
CA GLY A 60 -6.57 -7.79 -6.75
C GLY A 60 -6.46 -6.84 -5.55
N ASP A 61 -5.24 -6.41 -5.24
CA ASP A 61 -5.05 -5.48 -4.12
C ASP A 61 -5.58 -4.09 -4.46
N ILE A 62 -5.51 -3.68 -5.72
CA ILE A 62 -6.09 -2.41 -6.14
C ILE A 62 -7.61 -2.48 -5.98
N ALA A 63 -8.22 -3.58 -6.39
CA ALA A 63 -9.66 -3.77 -6.23
C ALA A 63 -10.05 -3.81 -4.75
N LEU A 64 -9.21 -4.42 -3.92
CA LEU A 64 -9.45 -4.49 -2.49
C LEU A 64 -9.42 -3.09 -1.86
N MET A 65 -8.48 -2.26 -2.27
CA MET A 65 -8.42 -0.89 -1.78
C MET A 65 -9.68 -0.12 -2.16
N LYS A 66 -10.19 -0.35 -3.36
CA LYS A 66 -11.40 0.33 -3.80
C LYS A 66 -12.60 -0.11 -2.96
N SER A 67 -12.63 -1.37 -2.54
CA SER A 67 -13.69 -1.86 -1.68
C SER A 67 -13.58 -1.28 -0.26
N ALA A 68 -12.36 -1.08 0.22
CA ALA A 68 -12.14 -0.52 1.54
C ALA A 68 -12.41 0.98 1.57
N ASP A 69 -12.09 1.67 0.47
CA ASP A 69 -12.28 3.11 0.37
C ASP A 69 -12.64 3.43 -1.08
N SER A 70 -13.89 3.75 -1.33
CA SER A 70 -14.35 4.01 -2.68
C SER A 70 -13.69 5.22 -3.31
N ASP A 71 -13.06 6.07 -2.50
CA ASP A 71 -12.35 7.24 -3.02
C ASP A 71 -10.92 6.90 -3.44
N SER A 72 -10.46 5.68 -3.20
CA SER A 72 -9.08 5.33 -3.53
C SER A 72 -8.86 5.30 -5.04
N VAL A 73 -7.74 5.86 -5.46
CA VAL A 73 -7.35 5.88 -6.87
C VAL A 73 -5.90 5.45 -6.95
N PRO A 74 -5.59 4.36 -7.65
CA PRO A 74 -4.20 3.94 -7.78
C PRO A 74 -3.44 4.92 -8.69
N LEU A 75 -2.25 5.29 -8.28
CA LEU A 75 -1.44 6.24 -9.03
C LEU A 75 -0.29 5.56 -9.74
N ARG A 76 0.48 4.77 -9.03
CA ARG A 76 1.67 4.19 -9.61
C ARG A 76 2.12 2.98 -8.82
N THR A 77 2.64 1.98 -9.52
CA THR A 77 3.23 0.80 -8.92
C THR A 77 4.73 0.86 -9.15
N SER A 78 5.50 0.56 -8.12
CA SER A 78 6.95 0.56 -8.23
C SER A 78 7.55 -0.61 -7.48
N GLY A 79 8.74 -1.01 -7.87
CA GLY A 79 9.48 -2.05 -7.16
C GLY A 79 10.14 -1.56 -5.88
N THR A 80 10.20 -0.25 -5.66
CA THR A 80 10.80 0.30 -4.45
C THR A 80 9.98 1.46 -3.91
N LEU A 81 10.02 1.60 -2.58
CA LEU A 81 9.35 2.72 -1.94
C LEU A 81 10.04 4.03 -2.29
N ARG A 82 11.34 3.99 -2.43
CA ARG A 82 12.10 5.19 -2.73
C ARG A 82 11.61 5.87 -4.00
N THR A 83 11.35 5.10 -5.03
CA THR A 83 10.87 5.64 -6.29
C THR A 83 9.53 6.35 -6.10
N LEU A 84 8.62 5.76 -5.32
CA LEU A 84 7.33 6.39 -5.08
C LEU A 84 7.48 7.67 -4.28
N ARG A 85 8.34 7.65 -3.27
CA ARG A 85 8.54 8.83 -2.43
C ARG A 85 9.24 9.96 -3.17
N ASP A 86 10.13 9.60 -4.08
CA ASP A 86 10.80 10.61 -4.90
C ASP A 86 9.83 11.22 -5.91
N ARG A 87 8.91 10.41 -6.41
CA ARG A 87 7.95 10.90 -7.38
C ARG A 87 6.87 11.75 -6.72
N TYR A 88 6.42 11.34 -5.56
CA TYR A 88 5.37 12.05 -4.83
C TYR A 88 5.90 12.52 -3.50
N GLY A 89 6.28 13.78 -3.44
CA GLY A 89 6.88 14.33 -2.22
C GLY A 89 6.02 14.22 -0.99
N VAL A 90 4.69 14.19 -1.16
CA VAL A 90 3.78 14.02 -0.04
C VAL A 90 4.04 12.69 0.66
N LEU A 91 4.37 11.64 -0.07
CA LEU A 91 4.63 10.34 0.52
C LEU A 91 5.88 10.37 1.39
N LYS A 92 6.87 11.16 0.99
CA LYS A 92 8.08 11.28 1.79
C LYS A 92 7.78 12.05 3.08
N ARG A 93 6.97 13.09 2.99
CA ARG A 93 6.63 13.92 4.15
C ARG A 93 5.73 13.18 5.13
N THR A 94 4.85 12.32 4.65
CA THR A 94 3.87 11.65 5.49
C THR A 94 4.25 10.23 5.88
N ARG A 95 5.48 9.81 5.57
CA ARG A 95 5.90 8.46 5.95
C ARG A 95 5.97 8.35 7.47
N LEU A 96 5.86 7.12 7.95
CA LEU A 96 5.96 6.91 9.38
C LEU A 96 7.36 7.27 9.87
N PRO A 97 7.48 7.77 11.10
CA PRO A 97 8.79 8.13 11.62
C PRO A 97 9.68 6.90 11.75
N ALA A 98 10.97 7.11 11.64
CA ALA A 98 11.90 6.02 11.79
C ALA A 98 11.87 5.48 13.20
N ARG A 99 12.09 4.19 13.36
CA ARG A 99 12.14 3.62 14.67
C ARG A 99 13.40 4.00 15.36
N LYS A 100 13.32 4.12 16.62
CA LYS A 100 14.52 4.46 17.35
C LYS A 100 15.12 3.28 18.00
#